data_2cc788d7cb8e876cf462b411d89c8881
#
_entry.id   2cc788d7cb8e876cf462b411d89c8881
#
_cell.length_a   1.000
_cell.length_b   1.000
_cell.length_c   1.000
_cell.angle_alpha   90.00
_cell.angle_beta   90.00
_cell.angle_gamma   90.00
#
_symmetry.space_group_name_H-M   'P 1'
#
loop_
_entity.id
_entity.type
_entity.pdbx_description
1 polymer ?
#
loop_
_entity_poly.entity_id
_entity_poly.type
_entity_poly.pdbx_seq_one_letter_code
_entity_poly.pdbx_strand_id
1 'polypeptide(L)'
;MSAFATETVLSVHHWNDTLFSFTTTRDPALRFKTGQFVMIGLEVDGKPLMRAYSIVSAHYEEHLEFYSIKVPNGPLTSRLQHLKVGDTIKVSRKPTGSLIMDNLKPGKNLYMLSTGTGLAPFMSVIRDPETYEKFEQVILVHGVREVKELAYHDYITQELPQHEFLGEMVT
;
A
#
# COMPACT_ATOMS: atom_id res chain seq x y z
N MET A 1 16.28 -20.12 7.33
CA MET A 1 15.88 -18.69 7.26
C MET A 1 14.40 -18.58 7.60
N SER A 2 13.98 -17.66 8.48
CA SER A 2 12.57 -17.49 8.83
C SER A 2 11.76 -17.06 7.59
N ALA A 3 10.52 -17.57 7.45
CA ALA A 3 9.60 -17.17 6.39
C ALA A 3 9.18 -15.69 6.49
N PHE A 4 9.38 -15.07 7.65
CA PHE A 4 9.01 -13.69 7.95
C PHE A 4 10.23 -12.88 8.39
N ALA A 5 10.26 -11.62 7.96
CA ALA A 5 11.11 -10.58 8.54
C ALA A 5 10.35 -9.90 9.69
N THR A 6 11.09 -9.29 10.60
CA THR A 6 10.54 -8.39 11.60
C THR A 6 10.87 -6.97 11.18
N GLU A 7 9.83 -6.17 10.93
CA GLU A 7 9.98 -4.79 10.49
C GLU A 7 9.49 -3.83 11.57
N THR A 8 10.13 -2.67 11.66
CA THR A 8 9.81 -1.64 12.65
C THR A 8 8.89 -0.60 12.05
N VAL A 9 7.83 -0.22 12.78
CA VAL A 9 6.91 0.85 12.40
C VAL A 9 7.60 2.20 12.47
N LEU A 10 7.59 2.93 11.36
CA LEU A 10 8.22 4.24 11.19
C LEU A 10 7.22 5.39 11.36
N SER A 11 6.00 5.20 10.89
CA SER A 11 4.92 6.19 11.01
C SER A 11 3.56 5.51 11.06
N VAL A 12 2.58 6.19 11.65
CA VAL A 12 1.16 5.78 11.63
C VAL A 12 0.33 7.01 11.35
N HIS A 13 -0.61 6.89 10.42
CA HIS A 13 -1.54 7.96 10.07
C HIS A 13 -2.99 7.45 10.14
N HIS A 14 -3.81 8.07 10.98
CA HIS A 14 -5.24 7.79 11.07
C HIS A 14 -5.99 8.79 10.20
N TRP A 15 -6.59 8.31 9.10
CA TRP A 15 -7.34 9.13 8.16
C TRP A 15 -8.68 9.57 8.73
N ASN A 16 -9.31 8.67 9.47
CA ASN A 16 -10.57 8.87 10.17
C ASN A 16 -10.77 7.77 11.22
N ASP A 17 -11.97 7.63 11.76
CA ASP A 17 -12.28 6.63 12.79
C ASP A 17 -12.15 5.18 12.31
N THR A 18 -12.19 4.95 11.00
CA THR A 18 -12.23 3.60 10.41
C THR A 18 -11.03 3.25 9.53
N LEU A 19 -10.21 4.22 9.13
CA LEU A 19 -9.12 4.03 8.16
C LEU A 19 -7.80 4.55 8.72
N PHE A 20 -6.74 3.81 8.47
CA PHE A 20 -5.37 4.20 8.82
C PHE A 20 -4.35 3.60 7.85
N SER A 21 -3.21 4.22 7.78
CA SER A 21 -2.03 3.71 7.09
C SER A 21 -0.82 3.78 8.00
N PHE A 22 0.19 3.01 7.69
CA PHE A 22 1.46 3.02 8.43
C PHE A 22 2.61 2.61 7.52
N THR A 23 3.79 3.11 7.85
CA THR A 23 5.03 2.74 7.18
C THR A 23 5.92 1.92 8.10
N THR A 24 6.72 1.05 7.51
CA THR A 24 7.69 0.23 8.22
C THR A 24 9.04 0.25 7.53
N THR A 25 10.07 -0.19 8.25
CA THR A 25 11.33 -0.59 7.62
C THR A 25 11.07 -1.66 6.57
N ARG A 26 12.03 -1.87 5.69
CA ARG A 26 11.98 -2.87 4.64
C ARG A 26 13.26 -3.70 4.66
N ASP A 27 13.13 -5.01 4.75
CA ASP A 27 14.25 -5.93 4.58
C ASP A 27 14.95 -5.63 3.23
N PRO A 28 16.24 -5.31 3.22
CA PRO A 28 16.99 -5.00 1.99
C PRO A 28 16.95 -6.12 0.93
N ALA A 29 16.68 -7.36 1.35
CA ALA A 29 16.54 -8.50 0.44
C ALA A 29 15.15 -8.63 -0.18
N LEU A 30 14.14 -7.92 0.35
CA LEU A 30 12.78 -7.97 -0.17
C LEU A 30 12.71 -7.28 -1.53
N ARG A 31 12.40 -8.06 -2.56
CA ARG A 31 12.13 -7.58 -3.92
C ARG A 31 10.68 -7.84 -4.27
N PHE A 32 9.94 -6.81 -4.65
CA PHE A 32 8.57 -6.94 -5.10
C PHE A 32 8.34 -6.10 -6.37
N LYS A 33 7.32 -6.46 -7.11
CA LYS A 33 6.81 -5.68 -8.23
C LYS A 33 5.65 -4.82 -7.76
N THR A 34 5.58 -3.61 -8.27
CA THR A 34 4.48 -2.67 -8.03
C THR A 34 3.14 -3.36 -8.27
N GLY A 35 2.22 -3.23 -7.30
CA GLY A 35 0.91 -3.87 -7.30
C GLY A 35 0.82 -5.20 -6.54
N GLN A 36 1.94 -5.76 -6.09
CA GLN A 36 1.94 -7.00 -5.30
C GLN A 36 1.54 -6.77 -3.83
N PHE A 37 1.29 -7.86 -3.14
CA PHE A 37 1.00 -7.89 -1.71
C PHE A 37 1.96 -8.83 -0.96
N VAL A 38 2.01 -8.66 0.34
CA VAL A 38 2.72 -9.53 1.29
C VAL A 38 1.77 -9.94 2.41
N MET A 39 2.12 -11.00 3.14
CA MET A 39 1.48 -11.31 4.40
C MET A 39 2.11 -10.45 5.49
N ILE A 40 1.29 -9.72 6.25
CA ILE A 40 1.73 -8.99 7.44
C ILE A 40 0.94 -9.44 8.66
N GLY A 41 1.50 -9.26 9.82
CA GLY A 41 0.80 -9.60 11.05
C GLY A 41 1.62 -9.41 12.31
N LEU A 42 1.04 -9.94 13.38
CA LEU A 42 1.57 -9.88 14.73
C LEU A 42 1.68 -11.30 15.31
N GLU A 43 2.52 -11.46 16.29
CA GLU A 43 2.52 -12.64 17.11
C GLU A 43 1.44 -12.52 18.19
N VAL A 44 0.53 -13.46 18.23
CA VAL A 44 -0.58 -13.53 19.18
C VAL A 44 -0.57 -14.90 19.84
N ASP A 45 -0.46 -14.94 21.14
CA ASP A 45 -0.37 -16.18 21.93
C ASP A 45 0.73 -17.15 21.40
N GLY A 46 1.90 -16.59 21.05
CA GLY A 46 3.04 -17.35 20.55
C GLY A 46 2.89 -17.87 19.11
N LYS A 47 1.86 -17.43 18.37
CA LYS A 47 1.60 -17.83 16.99
C LYS A 47 1.49 -16.60 16.07
N PRO A 48 2.01 -16.68 14.84
CA PRO A 48 1.85 -15.61 13.88
C PRO A 48 0.40 -15.53 13.39
N LEU A 49 -0.23 -14.37 13.59
CA LEU A 49 -1.53 -14.04 13.01
C LEU A 49 -1.29 -13.14 11.80
N MET A 50 -1.40 -13.71 10.59
CA MET A 50 -1.02 -13.06 9.34
C MET A 50 -2.22 -12.85 8.44
N ARG A 51 -2.23 -11.75 7.67
CA ARG A 51 -3.21 -11.46 6.61
C ARG A 51 -2.49 -10.83 5.41
N ALA A 52 -3.08 -11.01 4.24
CA ALA A 52 -2.60 -10.40 3.00
C ALA A 52 -2.87 -8.89 3.00
N TYR A 53 -1.85 -8.11 2.68
CA TYR A 53 -1.92 -6.67 2.53
C TYR A 53 -1.19 -6.23 1.27
N SER A 54 -1.90 -5.51 0.40
CA SER A 54 -1.27 -4.85 -0.74
C SER A 54 -0.24 -3.83 -0.27
N ILE A 55 0.89 -3.78 -0.96
CA ILE A 55 1.93 -2.80 -0.69
C ILE A 55 1.53 -1.49 -1.35
N VAL A 56 1.49 -0.41 -0.56
CA VAL A 56 1.14 0.94 -1.02
C VAL A 56 2.34 1.69 -1.57
N SER A 57 3.52 1.48 -0.98
CA SER A 57 4.78 2.06 -1.46
C SER A 57 5.17 1.47 -2.82
N ALA A 58 5.89 2.24 -3.62
CA ALA A 58 6.44 1.76 -4.88
C ALA A 58 7.65 0.83 -4.63
N HIS A 59 7.96 0.01 -5.62
CA HIS A 59 9.01 -1.02 -5.48
C HIS A 59 10.41 -0.46 -5.24
N TYR A 60 10.68 0.79 -5.62
CA TYR A 60 11.98 1.46 -5.42
C TYR A 60 12.12 2.17 -4.07
N GLU A 61 11.01 2.38 -3.34
CA GLU A 61 11.05 3.04 -2.03
C GLU A 61 11.71 2.14 -0.99
N GLU A 62 12.48 2.73 -0.08
CA GLU A 62 13.25 1.99 0.94
C GLU A 62 12.42 1.54 2.13
N HIS A 63 11.15 1.92 2.19
CA HIS A 63 10.20 1.54 3.22
C HIS A 63 9.01 0.76 2.63
N LEU A 64 8.25 0.10 3.48
CA LEU A 64 6.95 -0.46 3.13
C LEU A 64 5.85 0.43 3.71
N GLU A 65 4.77 0.57 2.96
CA GLU A 65 3.56 1.27 3.40
C GLU A 65 2.36 0.36 3.20
N PHE A 66 1.46 0.39 4.19
CA PHE A 66 0.22 -0.40 4.20
C PHE A 66 -0.96 0.47 4.56
N TYR A 67 -2.11 0.17 3.96
CA TYR A 67 -3.37 0.86 4.18
C TYR A 67 -4.43 -0.14 4.66
N SER A 68 -5.12 0.18 5.74
CA SER A 68 -6.02 -0.75 6.43
C SER A 68 -7.29 -0.08 6.92
N ILE A 69 -8.33 -0.90 7.04
CA ILE A 69 -9.56 -0.56 7.73
C ILE A 69 -9.49 -1.06 9.18
N LYS A 70 -10.07 -0.30 10.12
CA LYS A 70 -10.23 -0.69 11.51
C LYS A 70 -11.51 -1.51 11.65
N VAL A 71 -11.38 -2.83 11.69
CA VAL A 71 -12.50 -3.72 11.97
C VAL A 71 -12.56 -3.99 13.47
N PRO A 72 -13.58 -3.54 14.22
CA PRO A 72 -13.60 -3.59 15.69
C PRO A 72 -13.37 -4.98 16.26
N ASN A 73 -13.91 -6.01 15.63
CA ASN A 73 -13.78 -7.41 16.06
C ASN A 73 -12.87 -8.23 15.13
N GLY A 74 -12.14 -7.57 14.22
CA GLY A 74 -11.20 -8.24 13.33
C GLY A 74 -10.00 -8.79 14.11
N PRO A 75 -9.63 -10.07 13.96
CA PRO A 75 -8.57 -10.67 14.77
C PRO A 75 -7.24 -9.91 14.69
N LEU A 76 -6.86 -9.43 13.51
CA LEU A 76 -5.62 -8.69 13.28
C LEU A 76 -5.83 -7.17 13.32
N THR A 77 -6.82 -6.65 12.61
CA THR A 77 -7.01 -5.19 12.47
C THR A 77 -7.36 -4.51 13.79
N SER A 78 -8.06 -5.20 14.71
CA SER A 78 -8.30 -4.69 16.06
C SER A 78 -7.01 -4.41 16.84
N ARG A 79 -5.92 -5.06 16.48
CA ARG A 79 -4.58 -4.88 17.07
C ARG A 79 -3.73 -3.91 16.26
N LEU A 80 -3.72 -4.05 14.94
CA LEU A 80 -2.93 -3.18 14.05
C LEU A 80 -3.32 -1.70 14.17
N GLN A 81 -4.58 -1.37 14.44
CA GLN A 81 -5.02 0.00 14.64
C GLN A 81 -4.35 0.72 15.83
N HIS A 82 -3.74 -0.02 16.74
CA HIS A 82 -3.03 0.50 17.92
C HIS A 82 -1.51 0.54 17.74
N LEU A 83 -1.00 0.23 16.54
CA LEU A 83 0.42 0.36 16.24
C LEU A 83 0.94 1.76 16.53
N LYS A 84 2.15 1.83 17.06
CA LYS A 84 2.88 3.06 17.33
C LYS A 84 4.25 2.98 16.69
N VAL A 85 4.84 4.13 16.44
CA VAL A 85 6.24 4.24 15.99
C VAL A 85 7.14 3.47 16.97
N GLY A 86 8.00 2.61 16.42
CA GLY A 86 8.89 1.73 17.19
C GLY A 86 8.33 0.33 17.46
N ASP A 87 7.04 0.11 17.30
CA ASP A 87 6.47 -1.24 17.35
C ASP A 87 6.99 -2.08 16.19
N THR A 88 6.90 -3.40 16.30
CA THR A 88 7.33 -4.32 15.27
C THR A 88 6.18 -5.14 14.72
N ILE A 89 6.25 -5.47 13.43
CA ILE A 89 5.34 -6.39 12.76
C ILE A 89 6.12 -7.48 12.04
N LYS A 90 5.44 -8.58 11.75
CA LYS A 90 5.96 -9.63 10.87
C LYS A 90 5.54 -9.35 9.43
N VAL A 91 6.49 -9.49 8.50
CA VAL A 91 6.27 -9.31 7.06
C VAL A 91 6.82 -10.53 6.33
N SER A 92 6.03 -11.14 5.44
CA SER A 92 6.52 -12.29 4.66
C SER A 92 7.63 -11.87 3.70
N ARG A 93 8.62 -12.73 3.53
CA ARG A 93 9.75 -12.50 2.61
C ARG A 93 9.41 -12.76 1.15
N LYS A 94 8.22 -13.31 0.87
CA LYS A 94 7.77 -13.66 -0.48
C LYS A 94 6.57 -12.82 -0.86
N PRO A 95 6.75 -11.77 -1.68
CA PRO A 95 5.65 -11.04 -2.29
C PRO A 95 4.91 -11.94 -3.28
N THR A 96 3.62 -11.70 -3.41
CA THR A 96 2.72 -12.42 -4.33
C THR A 96 1.73 -11.44 -4.97
N GLY A 97 1.00 -11.92 -5.96
CA GLY A 97 -0.03 -11.16 -6.65
C GLY A 97 0.26 -11.02 -8.14
N SER A 98 -0.81 -10.99 -8.90
CA SER A 98 -0.79 -10.90 -10.37
C SER A 98 -1.15 -9.51 -10.89
N LEU A 99 -1.47 -8.56 -10.02
CA LEU A 99 -1.70 -7.16 -10.39
C LEU A 99 -0.34 -6.46 -10.56
N ILE A 100 0.33 -6.79 -11.65
CA ILE A 100 1.65 -6.25 -12.01
C ILE A 100 1.64 -5.76 -13.45
N MET A 101 2.52 -4.83 -13.77
CA MET A 101 2.62 -4.23 -15.10
C MET A 101 2.83 -5.26 -16.21
N ASP A 102 3.58 -6.32 -15.94
CA ASP A 102 3.88 -7.39 -16.90
C ASP A 102 2.62 -8.10 -17.42
N ASN A 103 1.56 -8.14 -16.60
CA ASN A 103 0.31 -8.80 -16.94
C ASN A 103 -0.71 -7.90 -17.65
N LEU A 104 -0.43 -6.59 -17.71
CA LEU A 104 -1.31 -5.65 -18.39
C LEU A 104 -1.09 -5.70 -19.89
N LYS A 105 -2.20 -5.74 -20.64
CA LYS A 105 -2.14 -5.65 -22.11
C LYS A 105 -1.68 -4.25 -22.53
N PRO A 106 -0.95 -4.14 -23.63
CA PRO A 106 -0.63 -2.84 -24.21
C PRO A 106 -1.91 -2.04 -24.52
N GLY A 107 -1.87 -0.74 -24.25
CA GLY A 107 -3.00 0.16 -24.49
C GLY A 107 -2.58 1.60 -24.25
N LYS A 108 -3.42 2.53 -24.66
CA LYS A 108 -3.18 3.96 -24.41
C LYS A 108 -3.58 4.36 -22.99
N ASN A 109 -4.70 3.82 -22.51
CA ASN A 109 -5.29 4.21 -21.25
C ASN A 109 -5.23 3.08 -20.22
N LEU A 110 -4.81 3.41 -19.01
CA LEU A 110 -4.92 2.55 -17.84
C LEU A 110 -6.05 3.06 -16.94
N TYR A 111 -7.07 2.25 -16.74
CA TYR A 111 -8.14 2.54 -15.79
C TYR A 111 -7.94 1.70 -14.53
N MET A 112 -7.89 2.36 -13.39
CA MET A 112 -7.79 1.75 -12.07
C MET A 112 -9.06 2.10 -11.28
N LEU A 113 -9.94 1.11 -11.10
CA LEU A 113 -11.21 1.30 -10.42
C LEU A 113 -11.13 0.66 -9.04
N SER A 114 -11.15 1.47 -8.00
CA SER A 114 -11.06 1.01 -6.62
C SER A 114 -12.24 1.43 -5.76
N THR A 115 -12.50 0.65 -4.74
CA THR A 115 -13.42 1.00 -3.64
C THR A 115 -12.70 0.79 -2.31
N GLY A 116 -12.91 1.69 -1.35
CA GLY A 116 -12.37 1.58 0.00
C GLY A 116 -10.86 1.34 0.02
N THR A 117 -10.41 0.33 0.77
CA THR A 117 -8.99 -0.04 0.88
C THR A 117 -8.42 -0.73 -0.36
N GLY A 118 -9.25 -1.05 -1.36
CA GLY A 118 -8.79 -1.52 -2.67
C GLY A 118 -7.94 -0.49 -3.43
N LEU A 119 -7.89 0.75 -2.95
CA LEU A 119 -6.97 1.79 -3.41
C LEU A 119 -5.49 1.41 -3.21
N ALA A 120 -5.16 0.63 -2.19
CA ALA A 120 -3.79 0.36 -1.77
C ALA A 120 -2.84 -0.08 -2.91
N PRO A 121 -3.12 -1.10 -3.73
CA PRO A 121 -2.21 -1.49 -4.81
C PRO A 121 -2.09 -0.42 -5.89
N PHE A 122 -3.14 0.36 -6.12
CA PHE A 122 -3.12 1.43 -7.11
C PHE A 122 -2.29 2.64 -6.67
N MET A 123 -2.19 2.88 -5.36
CA MET A 123 -1.24 3.87 -4.83
C MET A 123 0.20 3.51 -5.20
N SER A 124 0.57 2.24 -5.11
CA SER A 124 1.87 1.75 -5.57
C SER A 124 2.06 1.99 -7.07
N VAL A 125 1.03 1.72 -7.87
CA VAL A 125 1.06 1.88 -9.32
C VAL A 125 1.24 3.34 -9.74
N ILE A 126 0.52 4.28 -9.15
CA ILE A 126 0.64 5.71 -9.51
C ILE A 126 1.94 6.36 -9.04
N ARG A 127 2.67 5.73 -8.12
CA ARG A 127 4.00 6.16 -7.66
C ARG A 127 5.13 5.60 -8.53
N ASP A 128 4.84 4.67 -9.43
CA ASP A 128 5.83 4.01 -10.26
C ASP A 128 5.98 4.72 -11.61
N PRO A 129 7.16 5.26 -11.94
CA PRO A 129 7.41 5.90 -13.24
C PRO A 129 7.10 5.01 -14.45
N GLU A 130 7.32 3.69 -14.34
CA GLU A 130 7.02 2.72 -15.41
C GLU A 130 5.55 2.79 -15.85
N THR A 131 4.64 3.12 -14.94
CA THR A 131 3.22 3.29 -15.25
C THR A 131 2.99 4.33 -16.34
N TYR A 132 3.66 5.46 -16.25
CA TYR A 132 3.53 6.59 -17.16
C TYR A 132 4.33 6.42 -18.44
N GLU A 133 5.36 5.59 -18.42
CA GLU A 133 6.09 5.19 -19.62
C GLU A 133 5.26 4.23 -20.48
N LYS A 134 4.45 3.38 -19.83
CA LYS A 134 3.68 2.33 -20.49
C LYS A 134 2.31 2.80 -20.99
N PHE A 135 1.71 3.81 -20.36
CA PHE A 135 0.38 4.32 -20.69
C PHE A 135 0.40 5.83 -20.87
N GLU A 136 -0.29 6.30 -21.92
CA GLU A 136 -0.43 7.73 -22.22
C GLU A 136 -1.36 8.43 -21.23
N GLN A 137 -2.38 7.73 -20.75
CA GLN A 137 -3.33 8.22 -19.75
C GLN A 137 -3.51 7.19 -18.62
N VAL A 138 -3.43 7.66 -17.39
CA VAL A 138 -3.63 6.87 -16.19
C VAL A 138 -4.81 7.46 -15.42
N ILE A 139 -5.90 6.73 -15.35
CA ILE A 139 -7.16 7.16 -14.74
C ILE A 139 -7.41 6.37 -13.47
N LEU A 140 -7.37 7.03 -12.32
CA LEU A 140 -7.66 6.44 -11.03
C LEU A 140 -9.05 6.89 -10.55
N VAL A 141 -9.91 5.92 -10.27
CA VAL A 141 -11.23 6.14 -9.68
C VAL A 141 -11.26 5.51 -8.29
N HIS A 142 -11.59 6.30 -7.29
CA HIS A 142 -11.72 5.84 -5.91
C HIS A 142 -13.15 6.07 -5.40
N GLY A 143 -13.94 5.00 -5.32
CA GLY A 143 -15.29 5.01 -4.78
C GLY A 143 -15.28 4.83 -3.26
N VAL A 144 -15.96 5.73 -2.57
CA VAL A 144 -16.17 5.70 -1.11
C VAL A 144 -17.62 6.03 -0.77
N ARG A 145 -18.06 5.75 0.44
CA ARG A 145 -19.42 6.06 0.90
C ARG A 145 -19.54 7.51 1.37
N GLU A 146 -18.50 8.02 2.01
CA GLU A 146 -18.46 9.37 2.58
C GLU A 146 -17.13 10.05 2.20
N VAL A 147 -17.17 11.37 2.03
CA VAL A 147 -15.98 12.17 1.65
C VAL A 147 -14.81 11.97 2.61
N LYS A 148 -15.09 11.81 3.92
CA LYS A 148 -14.05 11.56 4.93
C LYS A 148 -13.28 10.24 4.75
N GLU A 149 -13.78 9.34 3.91
CA GLU A 149 -13.14 8.07 3.57
C GLU A 149 -12.18 8.16 2.38
N LEU A 150 -12.04 9.35 1.76
CA LEU A 150 -11.08 9.62 0.70
C LEU A 150 -9.66 9.75 1.27
N ALA A 151 -9.09 8.65 1.74
CA ALA A 151 -7.69 8.58 2.14
C ALA A 151 -6.78 8.85 0.93
N TYR A 152 -5.61 9.44 1.17
CA TYR A 152 -4.65 9.83 0.14
C TYR A 152 -5.13 10.89 -0.86
N HIS A 153 -6.29 11.48 -0.65
CA HIS A 153 -6.85 12.50 -1.56
C HIS A 153 -5.84 13.64 -1.81
N ASP A 154 -5.31 14.23 -0.74
CA ASP A 154 -4.38 15.35 -0.85
C ASP A 154 -3.06 14.93 -1.50
N TYR A 155 -2.58 13.73 -1.21
CA TYR A 155 -1.42 13.18 -1.89
C TYR A 155 -1.66 13.09 -3.40
N ILE A 156 -2.79 12.52 -3.82
CA ILE A 156 -3.10 12.29 -5.24
C ILE A 156 -3.31 13.62 -5.97
N THR A 157 -3.99 14.58 -5.35
CA THR A 157 -4.44 15.81 -6.01
C THR A 157 -3.47 16.99 -5.87
N GLN A 158 -2.60 16.96 -4.86
CA GLN A 158 -1.72 18.09 -4.53
C GLN A 158 -0.24 17.69 -4.54
N GLU A 159 0.13 16.61 -3.84
CA GLU A 159 1.55 16.23 -3.70
C GLU A 159 2.09 15.54 -4.95
N LEU A 160 1.35 14.57 -5.49
CA LEU A 160 1.78 13.83 -6.68
C LEU A 160 2.00 14.73 -7.92
N PRO A 161 1.14 15.73 -8.22
CA PRO A 161 1.38 16.70 -9.29
C PRO A 161 2.61 17.60 -9.07
N GLN A 162 3.09 17.72 -7.84
CA GLN A 162 4.29 18.50 -7.47
C GLN A 162 5.53 17.63 -7.31
N HIS A 163 5.41 16.33 -7.51
CA HIS A 163 6.54 15.42 -7.37
C HIS A 163 7.60 15.70 -8.42
N GLU A 164 8.87 15.78 -8.01
CA GLU A 164 10.00 16.18 -8.85
C GLU A 164 10.10 15.40 -10.18
N PHE A 165 9.80 14.10 -10.15
CA PHE A 165 9.92 13.22 -11.32
C PHE A 165 8.57 12.83 -11.94
N LEU A 166 7.50 12.78 -11.14
CA LEU A 166 6.18 12.31 -11.58
C LEU A 166 5.23 13.46 -11.91
N GLY A 167 5.44 14.64 -11.35
CA GLY A 167 4.51 15.76 -11.44
C GLY A 167 4.22 16.20 -12.85
N GLU A 168 5.22 16.16 -13.75
CA GLU A 168 5.03 16.51 -15.16
C GLU A 168 4.13 15.52 -15.92
N MET A 169 3.99 14.29 -15.40
CA MET A 169 3.20 13.21 -15.99
C MET A 169 1.78 13.11 -15.42
N VAL A 170 1.46 13.92 -14.40
CA VAL A 170 0.17 13.92 -13.69
C VAL A 170 -0.61 15.19 -14.00
N THR A 171 -1.84 15.05 -14.47
CA THR A 171 -2.76 16.16 -14.77
C THR A 171 -4.06 16.02 -13.99
#